data_b6a7c5115afe30c245749083f05bfa2a
#
_entry.id   b6a7c5115afe30c245749083f05bfa2a
#
_cell.length_a   1.000
_cell.length_b   1.000
_cell.length_c   1.000
_cell.angle_alpha   90.00
_cell.angle_beta   90.00
_cell.angle_gamma   90.00
#
_symmetry.space_group_name_H-M   'P 1'
#
loop_
_entity.id
_entity.type
_entity.pdbx_description
1 polymer ?
#
loop_
_entity_poly.entity_id
_entity_poly.type
_entity_poly.pdbx_seq_one_letter_code
_entity_poly.pdbx_strand_id
1 'polypeptide(L)'
;MKTFSIADIEIRNRYALAPLAGFTDYAMRKLCYDAGAGLLYTEMESCEALCFNSKLTIEDIKNTKLDKANCPDGKLALQIFGGKEESVLKSIPICEEYGDYDFLDFNCGCPVPKVIKQHSGSYWLNREDELISLLRKMVTISSKPVIVKIRIGYSSIMDIVPLCKRIEEAGVKAIAVHGRTRSEFFSSPVHYDVIKDIKKNVSIPVIANGEITQNNFQSVFDETDADAVMVGQHAIGYPKIFSDMIAIEENRPVEETTIFSQLNYFRKHLDLIFSIKDERSAASIMRSFAVNYIKGFSDSKKYRNLLVHCSSKEEYLSAIKMIEGENSAR
;
A
#
# COMPACT_ATOMS: atom_id res chain seq x y z
N MET A 1 8.69 16.74 -11.79
CA MET A 1 8.58 15.30 -11.41
C MET A 1 8.54 14.43 -12.64
N LYS A 2 9.17 13.24 -12.60
CA LYS A 2 9.06 12.24 -13.68
C LYS A 2 7.74 11.47 -13.51
N THR A 3 7.03 11.23 -14.61
CA THR A 3 5.87 10.34 -14.68
C THR A 3 6.30 8.93 -15.09
N PHE A 4 5.43 7.95 -14.95
CA PHE A 4 5.56 6.64 -15.58
C PHE A 4 4.18 6.11 -15.97
N SER A 5 4.12 5.07 -16.79
CA SER A 5 2.86 4.51 -17.23
C SER A 5 2.80 3.02 -16.95
N ILE A 6 1.61 2.53 -16.62
CA ILE A 6 1.30 1.10 -16.57
C ILE A 6 0.24 0.85 -17.64
N ALA A 7 0.55 0.01 -18.63
CA ALA A 7 -0.18 -0.06 -19.89
C ALA A 7 -0.25 1.34 -20.53
N ASP A 8 -1.46 1.81 -20.89
CA ASP A 8 -1.75 3.13 -21.45
C ASP A 8 -2.17 4.17 -20.38
N ILE A 9 -2.08 3.84 -19.10
CA ILE A 9 -2.49 4.71 -17.99
C ILE A 9 -1.27 5.42 -17.42
N GLU A 10 -1.21 6.74 -17.61
CA GLU A 10 -0.15 7.57 -17.03
C GLU A 10 -0.38 7.81 -15.54
N ILE A 11 0.70 7.74 -14.77
CA ILE A 11 0.75 8.02 -13.33
C ILE A 11 1.57 9.28 -13.10
N ARG A 12 1.00 10.25 -12.41
CA ARG A 12 1.50 11.62 -12.27
C ARG A 12 2.91 11.75 -11.68
N ASN A 13 3.40 10.71 -10.98
CA ASN A 13 4.76 10.63 -10.47
C ASN A 13 5.12 9.18 -10.12
N ARG A 14 6.36 8.96 -9.67
CA ARG A 14 6.93 7.63 -9.41
C ARG A 14 6.80 7.14 -7.95
N TYR A 15 5.84 7.68 -7.19
CA TYR A 15 5.66 7.38 -5.77
C TYR A 15 4.34 6.64 -5.54
N ALA A 16 4.43 5.40 -5.02
CA ALA A 16 3.30 4.56 -4.74
C ALA A 16 3.13 4.30 -3.24
N LEU A 17 1.88 4.27 -2.75
CA LEU A 17 1.54 3.78 -1.42
C LEU A 17 1.34 2.27 -1.48
N ALA A 18 2.01 1.49 -0.63
CA ALA A 18 1.87 0.03 -0.58
C ALA A 18 0.52 -0.42 0.00
N PRO A 19 0.00 -1.60 -0.44
CA PRO A 19 -1.13 -2.24 0.21
C PRO A 19 -0.74 -2.74 1.61
N LEU A 20 -1.37 -2.23 2.65
CA LEU A 20 -1.09 -2.56 4.06
C LEU A 20 -2.40 -2.88 4.78
N ALA A 21 -2.66 -4.17 5.03
CA ALA A 21 -3.86 -4.62 5.74
C ALA A 21 -4.00 -3.95 7.11
N GLY A 22 -5.15 -3.36 7.37
CA GLY A 22 -5.46 -2.58 8.57
C GLY A 22 -4.94 -1.15 8.55
N PHE A 23 -4.36 -0.67 7.43
CA PHE A 23 -3.78 0.67 7.35
C PHE A 23 -4.10 1.44 6.07
N THR A 24 -4.23 0.81 4.92
CA THR A 24 -4.47 1.53 3.66
C THR A 24 -5.96 1.60 3.31
N ASP A 25 -6.78 1.97 4.32
CA ASP A 25 -8.17 2.35 4.13
C ASP A 25 -8.30 3.63 3.28
N TYR A 26 -9.53 4.01 2.94
CA TYR A 26 -9.78 5.22 2.15
C TYR A 26 -9.16 6.48 2.79
N ALA A 27 -9.27 6.65 4.12
CA ALA A 27 -8.79 7.85 4.79
C ALA A 27 -7.26 7.98 4.67
N MET A 28 -6.51 6.89 4.87
CA MET A 28 -5.06 6.88 4.70
C MET A 28 -4.65 7.11 3.25
N ARG A 29 -5.35 6.48 2.27
CA ARG A 29 -5.09 6.71 0.84
C ARG A 29 -5.30 8.17 0.47
N LYS A 30 -6.40 8.79 0.94
CA LYS A 30 -6.67 10.21 0.69
C LYS A 30 -5.57 11.13 1.25
N LEU A 31 -5.10 10.88 2.46
CA LEU A 31 -4.00 11.65 3.05
C LEU A 31 -2.69 11.49 2.26
N CYS A 32 -2.37 10.28 1.82
CA CYS A 32 -1.19 10.03 1.00
C CYS A 32 -1.31 10.67 -0.39
N TYR A 33 -2.51 10.63 -0.99
CA TYR A 33 -2.80 11.35 -2.24
C TYR A 33 -2.61 12.86 -2.09
N ASP A 34 -3.14 13.45 -1.02
CA ASP A 34 -3.02 14.89 -0.74
C ASP A 34 -1.55 15.29 -0.49
N ALA A 35 -0.76 14.36 0.05
CA ALA A 35 0.68 14.54 0.21
C ALA A 35 1.48 14.25 -1.08
N GLY A 36 0.84 13.81 -2.18
CA GLY A 36 1.45 13.70 -3.48
C GLY A 36 1.69 12.28 -4.00
N ALA A 37 1.24 11.22 -3.33
CA ALA A 37 1.33 9.86 -3.89
C ALA A 37 0.61 9.79 -5.25
N GLY A 38 1.28 9.26 -6.27
CA GLY A 38 0.73 9.11 -7.62
C GLY A 38 -0.06 7.83 -7.84
N LEU A 39 0.37 6.74 -7.20
CA LEU A 39 -0.30 5.43 -7.24
C LEU A 39 -0.67 4.99 -5.83
N LEU A 40 -1.94 4.68 -5.65
CA LEU A 40 -2.51 4.22 -4.39
C LEU A 40 -2.86 2.74 -4.49
N TYR A 41 -2.80 2.03 -3.38
CA TYR A 41 -3.25 0.65 -3.28
C TYR A 41 -4.29 0.53 -2.17
N THR A 42 -5.33 -0.26 -2.41
CA THR A 42 -6.25 -0.66 -1.34
C THR A 42 -5.56 -1.59 -0.33
N GLU A 43 -6.24 -1.91 0.75
CA GLU A 43 -5.93 -3.13 1.49
C GLU A 43 -6.11 -4.35 0.58
N MET A 44 -5.68 -5.53 1.05
CA MET A 44 -5.85 -6.75 0.26
C MET A 44 -7.22 -7.38 0.54
N GLU A 45 -8.06 -7.53 -0.49
CA GLU A 45 -9.39 -8.07 -0.40
C GLU A 45 -9.42 -9.59 -0.62
N SER A 46 -10.13 -10.32 0.24
CA SER A 46 -10.21 -11.77 0.16
C SER A 46 -11.17 -12.22 -0.94
N CYS A 47 -10.64 -12.93 -1.95
CA CYS A 47 -11.44 -13.53 -3.01
C CYS A 47 -12.49 -14.51 -2.47
N GLU A 48 -12.14 -15.32 -1.46
CA GLU A 48 -13.07 -16.21 -0.81
C GLU A 48 -14.20 -15.45 -0.11
N ALA A 49 -13.89 -14.37 0.60
CA ALA A 49 -14.89 -13.55 1.28
C ALA A 49 -15.85 -12.89 0.28
N LEU A 50 -15.36 -12.44 -0.88
CA LEU A 50 -16.17 -11.90 -1.95
C LEU A 50 -17.12 -12.95 -2.51
N CYS A 51 -16.65 -14.17 -2.76
CA CYS A 51 -17.50 -15.28 -3.25
C CYS A 51 -18.62 -15.64 -2.25
N PHE A 52 -18.43 -15.36 -0.96
CA PHE A 52 -19.45 -15.53 0.08
C PHE A 52 -20.26 -14.25 0.36
N ASN A 53 -20.18 -13.25 -0.50
CA ASN A 53 -20.89 -11.97 -0.37
C ASN A 53 -20.64 -11.26 0.98
N SER A 54 -19.39 -11.27 1.45
CA SER A 54 -18.99 -10.55 2.67
C SER A 54 -19.32 -9.07 2.55
N LYS A 55 -20.25 -8.59 3.39
CA LYS A 55 -20.68 -7.18 3.38
C LYS A 55 -19.52 -6.22 3.64
N LEU A 56 -18.62 -6.57 4.56
CA LEU A 56 -17.46 -5.74 4.90
C LEU A 56 -16.51 -5.61 3.70
N THR A 57 -16.15 -6.74 3.07
CA THR A 57 -15.26 -6.75 1.92
C THR A 57 -15.85 -5.99 0.72
N ILE A 58 -17.17 -6.16 0.48
CA ILE A 58 -17.88 -5.40 -0.57
C ILE A 58 -17.91 -3.91 -0.26
N GLU A 59 -18.09 -3.52 1.01
CA GLU A 59 -18.05 -2.12 1.43
C GLU A 59 -16.66 -1.50 1.22
N ASP A 60 -15.59 -2.22 1.54
CA ASP A 60 -14.23 -1.75 1.31
C ASP A 60 -13.93 -1.58 -0.19
N ILE A 61 -14.44 -2.47 -1.05
CA ILE A 61 -14.38 -2.28 -2.52
C ILE A 61 -15.19 -1.04 -2.95
N LYS A 62 -16.40 -0.83 -2.40
CA LYS A 62 -17.20 0.36 -2.71
C LYS A 62 -16.52 1.68 -2.34
N ASN A 63 -15.69 1.67 -1.30
CA ASN A 63 -14.91 2.84 -0.90
C ASN A 63 -13.91 3.30 -1.97
N THR A 64 -13.54 2.45 -2.94
CA THR A 64 -12.72 2.85 -4.10
C THR A 64 -13.39 3.95 -4.94
N LYS A 65 -14.72 4.02 -4.93
CA LYS A 65 -15.49 5.11 -5.57
C LYS A 65 -15.23 6.47 -4.90
N LEU A 66 -14.98 6.46 -3.59
CA LEU A 66 -14.59 7.67 -2.86
C LEU A 66 -13.18 8.12 -3.28
N ASP A 67 -12.26 7.18 -3.52
CA ASP A 67 -10.93 7.50 -4.04
C ASP A 67 -11.04 8.18 -5.40
N LYS A 68 -11.83 7.62 -6.33
CA LYS A 68 -12.00 8.18 -7.67
C LYS A 68 -12.67 9.56 -7.64
N ALA A 69 -13.63 9.77 -6.75
CA ALA A 69 -14.31 11.05 -6.58
C ALA A 69 -13.42 12.14 -5.96
N ASN A 70 -12.51 11.77 -5.05
CA ASN A 70 -11.74 12.72 -4.25
C ASN A 70 -10.24 12.74 -4.59
N CYS A 71 -9.77 11.86 -5.46
CA CYS A 71 -8.38 11.77 -5.91
C CYS A 71 -8.30 11.74 -7.46
N PRO A 72 -8.75 12.78 -8.17
CA PRO A 72 -8.99 12.72 -9.62
C PRO A 72 -7.73 12.37 -10.45
N ASP A 73 -6.55 12.85 -10.04
CA ASP A 73 -5.28 12.59 -10.73
C ASP A 73 -4.51 11.40 -10.14
N GLY A 74 -4.99 10.84 -9.03
CA GLY A 74 -4.44 9.65 -8.41
C GLY A 74 -4.89 8.40 -9.16
N LYS A 75 -3.99 7.42 -9.27
CA LYS A 75 -4.33 6.10 -9.80
C LYS A 75 -4.46 5.12 -8.66
N LEU A 76 -5.44 4.22 -8.78
CA LEU A 76 -5.79 3.27 -7.72
C LEU A 76 -5.65 1.83 -8.21
N ALA A 77 -4.91 1.02 -7.48
CA ALA A 77 -4.86 -0.42 -7.63
C ALA A 77 -5.71 -1.07 -6.53
N LEU A 78 -6.72 -1.85 -6.94
CA LEU A 78 -7.46 -2.73 -6.05
C LEU A 78 -6.67 -4.03 -5.90
N GLN A 79 -6.20 -4.34 -4.68
CA GLN A 79 -5.46 -5.58 -4.43
C GLN A 79 -6.39 -6.68 -3.93
N ILE A 80 -6.35 -7.84 -4.60
CA ILE A 80 -7.03 -9.06 -4.18
C ILE A 80 -6.04 -10.16 -3.82
N PHE A 81 -6.46 -11.09 -2.96
CA PHE A 81 -5.72 -12.30 -2.64
C PHE A 81 -6.62 -13.52 -2.52
N GLY A 82 -6.12 -14.67 -2.94
CA GLY A 82 -6.81 -15.96 -2.84
C GLY A 82 -5.84 -17.10 -3.13
N GLY A 83 -6.13 -18.28 -2.61
CA GLY A 83 -5.33 -19.49 -2.82
C GLY A 83 -5.94 -20.48 -3.79
N LYS A 84 -7.18 -20.25 -4.20
CA LYS A 84 -7.95 -21.09 -5.12
C LYS A 84 -8.25 -20.32 -6.41
N GLU A 85 -7.87 -20.87 -7.53
CA GLU A 85 -8.15 -20.29 -8.84
C GLU A 85 -9.63 -19.90 -9.01
N GLU A 86 -10.54 -20.80 -8.68
CA GLU A 86 -11.98 -20.55 -8.83
C GLU A 86 -12.44 -19.30 -8.07
N SER A 87 -12.03 -19.13 -6.81
CA SER A 87 -12.40 -17.96 -6.00
C SER A 87 -11.81 -16.68 -6.57
N VAL A 88 -10.54 -16.72 -7.03
CA VAL A 88 -9.89 -15.56 -7.63
C VAL A 88 -10.63 -15.13 -8.89
N LEU A 89 -10.92 -16.04 -9.80
CA LEU A 89 -11.58 -15.71 -11.06
C LEU A 89 -13.02 -15.23 -10.86
N LYS A 90 -13.76 -15.82 -9.90
CA LYS A 90 -15.11 -15.38 -9.54
C LYS A 90 -15.16 -14.01 -8.86
N SER A 91 -14.10 -13.63 -8.16
CA SER A 91 -14.05 -12.34 -7.46
C SER A 91 -13.86 -11.15 -8.41
N ILE A 92 -13.25 -11.33 -9.59
CA ILE A 92 -12.95 -10.23 -10.52
C ILE A 92 -14.21 -9.48 -10.96
N PRO A 93 -15.26 -10.13 -11.51
CA PRO A 93 -16.49 -9.42 -11.88
C PRO A 93 -17.18 -8.76 -10.68
N ILE A 94 -17.08 -9.33 -9.48
CA ILE A 94 -17.61 -8.70 -8.26
C ILE A 94 -16.85 -7.41 -7.94
N CYS A 95 -15.51 -7.42 -8.07
CA CYS A 95 -14.71 -6.21 -7.89
C CYS A 95 -15.08 -5.12 -8.89
N GLU A 96 -15.33 -5.50 -10.16
CA GLU A 96 -15.69 -4.55 -11.21
C GLU A 96 -17.13 -4.01 -11.07
N GLU A 97 -18.05 -4.81 -10.53
CA GLU A 97 -19.43 -4.37 -10.24
C GLU A 97 -19.48 -3.33 -9.13
N TYR A 98 -18.75 -3.57 -8.04
CA TYR A 98 -18.85 -2.73 -6.84
C TYR A 98 -17.81 -1.62 -6.77
N GLY A 99 -16.61 -1.81 -7.35
CA GLY A 99 -15.49 -0.88 -7.26
C GLY A 99 -15.35 0.08 -8.44
N ASP A 100 -14.48 1.07 -8.24
CA ASP A 100 -13.96 1.94 -9.29
C ASP A 100 -12.45 2.12 -9.05
N TYR A 101 -11.63 1.52 -9.91
CA TYR A 101 -10.17 1.46 -9.78
C TYR A 101 -9.52 1.39 -11.17
N ASP A 102 -8.22 1.69 -11.23
CA ASP A 102 -7.47 1.73 -12.49
C ASP A 102 -6.79 0.38 -12.80
N PHE A 103 -6.33 -0.33 -11.75
CA PHE A 103 -5.58 -1.58 -11.88
C PHE A 103 -6.13 -2.64 -10.94
N LEU A 104 -6.15 -3.88 -11.40
CA LEU A 104 -6.38 -5.06 -10.54
C LEU A 104 -5.03 -5.64 -10.13
N ASP A 105 -4.68 -5.58 -8.84
CA ASP A 105 -3.43 -6.12 -8.32
C ASP A 105 -3.64 -7.47 -7.64
N PHE A 106 -2.79 -8.45 -7.96
CA PHE A 106 -2.82 -9.76 -7.32
C PHE A 106 -1.69 -9.91 -6.31
N ASN A 107 -2.04 -10.24 -5.07
CA ASN A 107 -1.09 -10.40 -3.99
C ASN A 107 -0.36 -11.75 -4.05
N CYS A 108 0.93 -11.72 -4.40
CA CYS A 108 1.86 -12.85 -4.34
C CYS A 108 3.02 -12.61 -3.36
N GLY A 109 2.85 -11.68 -2.39
CA GLY A 109 3.94 -11.28 -1.50
C GLY A 109 3.62 -11.29 -0.01
N CYS A 110 2.37 -11.44 0.42
CA CYS A 110 2.01 -11.42 1.84
C CYS A 110 2.63 -12.60 2.59
N PRO A 111 3.43 -12.35 3.66
CA PRO A 111 4.12 -13.40 4.40
C PRO A 111 3.33 -13.92 5.61
N VAL A 112 2.16 -13.33 5.89
CA VAL A 112 1.40 -13.57 7.13
C VAL A 112 0.91 -15.03 7.23
N PRO A 113 1.13 -15.74 8.36
CA PRO A 113 0.78 -17.14 8.49
C PRO A 113 -0.69 -17.49 8.16
N LYS A 114 -1.62 -16.59 8.49
CA LYS A 114 -3.05 -16.79 8.19
C LYS A 114 -3.30 -16.84 6.65
N VAL A 115 -2.60 -16.01 5.88
CA VAL A 115 -2.68 -15.96 4.40
C VAL A 115 -2.00 -17.19 3.79
N ILE A 116 -0.82 -17.54 4.31
CA ILE A 116 -0.06 -18.71 3.85
C ILE A 116 -0.83 -20.02 4.06
N LYS A 117 -1.52 -20.18 5.21
CA LYS A 117 -2.37 -21.36 5.48
C LYS A 117 -3.51 -21.54 4.47
N GLN A 118 -3.92 -20.45 3.80
CA GLN A 118 -4.91 -20.46 2.72
C GLN A 118 -4.27 -20.68 1.34
N HIS A 119 -2.98 -21.03 1.28
CA HIS A 119 -2.18 -21.15 0.05
C HIS A 119 -2.16 -19.87 -0.79
N SER A 120 -2.24 -18.72 -0.14
CA SER A 120 -2.32 -17.38 -0.76
C SER A 120 -1.06 -16.55 -0.48
N GLY A 121 -1.00 -15.36 -1.06
CA GLY A 121 0.10 -14.42 -0.86
C GLY A 121 1.43 -14.99 -1.39
N SER A 122 2.50 -14.92 -0.62
CA SER A 122 3.81 -15.42 -1.04
C SER A 122 3.87 -16.94 -1.23
N TYR A 123 2.85 -17.69 -0.82
CA TYR A 123 2.77 -19.13 -1.11
C TYR A 123 2.73 -19.45 -2.61
N TRP A 124 2.22 -18.54 -3.44
CA TRP A 124 2.20 -18.66 -4.90
C TRP A 124 3.60 -18.82 -5.51
N LEU A 125 4.66 -18.33 -4.85
CA LEU A 125 6.03 -18.51 -5.30
C LEU A 125 6.50 -19.98 -5.27
N ASN A 126 5.78 -20.87 -4.58
CA ASN A 126 6.03 -22.33 -4.60
C ASN A 126 5.20 -23.04 -5.66
N ARG A 127 4.36 -22.32 -6.42
CA ARG A 127 3.41 -22.88 -7.39
C ARG A 127 3.45 -22.08 -8.69
N GLU A 128 4.64 -21.89 -9.24
CA GLU A 128 4.88 -20.99 -10.38
C GLU A 128 4.01 -21.29 -11.60
N ASP A 129 3.89 -22.55 -12.00
CA ASP A 129 3.10 -22.92 -13.20
C ASP A 129 1.62 -22.63 -13.00
N GLU A 130 1.09 -22.88 -11.80
CA GLU A 130 -0.29 -22.58 -11.46
C GLU A 130 -0.50 -21.05 -11.37
N LEU A 131 0.47 -20.31 -10.84
CA LEU A 131 0.42 -18.84 -10.79
C LEU A 131 0.33 -18.26 -12.22
N ILE A 132 1.19 -18.72 -13.13
CA ILE A 132 1.21 -18.25 -14.52
C ILE A 132 -0.10 -18.59 -15.22
N SER A 133 -0.63 -19.81 -15.02
CA SER A 133 -1.94 -20.20 -15.55
C SER A 133 -3.06 -19.28 -15.02
N LEU A 134 -3.07 -19.01 -13.72
CA LEU A 134 -4.04 -18.11 -13.08
C LEU A 134 -3.94 -16.69 -13.64
N LEU A 135 -2.74 -16.12 -13.71
CA LEU A 135 -2.54 -14.76 -14.22
C LEU A 135 -3.02 -14.58 -15.67
N ARG A 136 -2.79 -15.56 -16.55
CA ARG A 136 -3.33 -15.53 -17.92
C ARG A 136 -4.87 -15.45 -17.93
N LYS A 137 -5.51 -16.22 -17.06
CA LYS A 137 -6.98 -16.21 -16.94
C LYS A 137 -7.47 -14.89 -16.34
N MET A 138 -6.79 -14.35 -15.33
CA MET A 138 -7.11 -13.04 -14.75
C MET A 138 -7.03 -11.94 -15.80
N VAL A 139 -5.94 -11.90 -16.59
CA VAL A 139 -5.77 -10.94 -17.69
C VAL A 139 -6.87 -11.05 -18.76
N THR A 140 -7.36 -12.27 -19.01
CA THR A 140 -8.44 -12.50 -19.98
C THR A 140 -9.81 -12.04 -19.47
N ILE A 141 -10.05 -12.16 -18.15
CA ILE A 141 -11.36 -11.88 -17.54
C ILE A 141 -11.48 -10.40 -17.13
N SER A 142 -10.40 -9.83 -16.58
CA SER A 142 -10.42 -8.45 -16.09
C SER A 142 -10.52 -7.44 -17.22
N SER A 143 -11.43 -6.47 -17.06
CA SER A 143 -11.52 -5.29 -17.92
C SER A 143 -10.40 -4.26 -17.60
N LYS A 144 -9.73 -4.42 -16.46
CA LYS A 144 -8.65 -3.54 -16.00
C LYS A 144 -7.30 -4.19 -16.22
N PRO A 145 -6.23 -3.41 -16.47
CA PRO A 145 -4.87 -3.95 -16.49
C PRO A 145 -4.54 -4.70 -15.19
N VAL A 146 -4.10 -5.95 -15.32
CA VAL A 146 -3.67 -6.77 -14.18
C VAL A 146 -2.22 -6.46 -13.86
N ILE A 147 -1.92 -6.21 -12.59
CA ILE A 147 -0.58 -6.05 -12.05
C ILE A 147 -0.37 -7.05 -10.90
N VAL A 148 0.87 -7.26 -10.47
CA VAL A 148 1.16 -8.19 -9.37
C VAL A 148 2.13 -7.58 -8.36
N LYS A 149 1.97 -7.95 -7.09
CA LYS A 149 2.95 -7.65 -6.04
C LYS A 149 3.57 -8.93 -5.50
N ILE A 150 4.89 -9.06 -5.65
CA ILE A 150 5.66 -10.26 -5.28
C ILE A 150 6.74 -9.97 -4.24
N ARG A 151 7.34 -11.06 -3.73
CA ARG A 151 8.65 -11.09 -3.05
C ARG A 151 9.67 -11.82 -3.90
N ILE A 152 10.96 -11.70 -3.55
CA ILE A 152 12.07 -12.31 -4.28
C ILE A 152 12.33 -13.79 -3.93
N GLY A 153 11.42 -14.41 -3.20
CA GLY A 153 11.49 -15.82 -2.85
C GLY A 153 10.62 -16.16 -1.64
N TYR A 154 10.51 -17.47 -1.38
CA TYR A 154 9.72 -17.99 -0.25
C TYR A 154 10.60 -18.26 0.98
N SER A 155 11.34 -19.36 1.03
CA SER A 155 12.24 -19.69 2.14
C SER A 155 13.66 -19.14 1.95
N SER A 156 14.07 -18.91 0.72
CA SER A 156 15.34 -18.33 0.32
C SER A 156 15.14 -17.46 -0.92
N ILE A 157 16.14 -16.67 -1.29
CA ILE A 157 16.15 -15.93 -2.55
C ILE A 157 16.09 -16.95 -3.69
N MET A 158 15.16 -16.73 -4.62
CA MET A 158 14.97 -17.55 -5.81
C MET A 158 15.71 -16.91 -7.00
N ASP A 159 16.01 -17.70 -8.01
CA ASP A 159 16.23 -17.14 -9.35
C ASP A 159 14.87 -16.65 -9.89
N ILE A 160 14.50 -15.43 -9.48
CA ILE A 160 13.15 -14.87 -9.68
C ILE A 160 12.96 -14.29 -11.08
N VAL A 161 14.04 -14.01 -11.82
CA VAL A 161 13.99 -13.39 -13.14
C VAL A 161 13.20 -14.22 -14.16
N PRO A 162 13.39 -15.55 -14.27
CA PRO A 162 12.57 -16.38 -15.16
C PRO A 162 11.08 -16.32 -14.83
N LEU A 163 10.72 -16.31 -13.54
CA LEU A 163 9.32 -16.15 -13.14
C LEU A 163 8.76 -14.78 -13.56
N CYS A 164 9.52 -13.69 -13.37
CA CYS A 164 9.08 -12.35 -13.77
C CYS A 164 8.86 -12.23 -15.29
N LYS A 165 9.71 -12.85 -16.10
CA LYS A 165 9.49 -12.93 -17.56
C LYS A 165 8.20 -13.68 -17.91
N ARG A 166 7.95 -14.82 -17.28
CA ARG A 166 6.71 -15.58 -17.47
C ARG A 166 5.47 -14.80 -17.00
N ILE A 167 5.59 -13.98 -15.94
CA ILE A 167 4.53 -13.06 -15.48
C ILE A 167 4.22 -12.02 -16.56
N GLU A 168 5.25 -11.41 -17.15
CA GLU A 168 5.09 -10.46 -18.27
C GLU A 168 4.45 -11.15 -19.50
N GLU A 169 4.92 -12.34 -19.88
CA GLU A 169 4.38 -13.14 -20.97
C GLU A 169 2.92 -13.57 -20.73
N ALA A 170 2.49 -13.68 -19.48
CA ALA A 170 1.09 -13.92 -19.11
C ALA A 170 0.18 -12.72 -19.38
N GLY A 171 0.75 -11.53 -19.70
CA GLY A 171 0.03 -10.31 -20.03
C GLY A 171 -0.13 -9.32 -18.87
N VAL A 172 0.52 -9.59 -17.73
CA VAL A 172 0.60 -8.66 -16.59
C VAL A 172 1.28 -7.35 -17.02
N LYS A 173 0.86 -6.20 -16.49
CA LYS A 173 1.26 -4.87 -16.95
C LYS A 173 2.26 -4.15 -16.03
N ALA A 174 2.47 -4.62 -14.82
CA ALA A 174 3.53 -4.13 -13.92
C ALA A 174 3.80 -5.15 -12.80
N ILE A 175 5.00 -5.09 -12.23
CA ILE A 175 5.40 -5.93 -11.09
C ILE A 175 5.91 -5.03 -9.97
N ALA A 176 5.26 -5.06 -8.79
CA ALA A 176 5.81 -4.46 -7.58
C ALA A 176 6.61 -5.53 -6.81
N VAL A 177 7.88 -5.27 -6.56
CA VAL A 177 8.81 -6.25 -5.99
C VAL A 177 9.25 -5.82 -4.60
N HIS A 178 8.88 -6.59 -3.56
CA HIS A 178 9.51 -6.45 -2.26
C HIS A 178 10.83 -7.21 -2.25
N GLY A 179 11.95 -6.50 -2.12
CA GLY A 179 13.32 -7.05 -2.16
C GLY A 179 13.70 -7.89 -0.94
N ARG A 180 12.76 -8.67 -0.41
CA ARG A 180 12.96 -9.67 0.66
C ARG A 180 12.20 -10.95 0.36
N THR A 181 12.69 -12.06 0.86
CA THR A 181 11.95 -13.33 0.83
C THR A 181 10.80 -13.32 1.84
N ARG A 182 9.92 -14.31 1.75
CA ARG A 182 8.86 -14.50 2.78
C ARG A 182 9.45 -14.76 4.16
N SER A 183 10.53 -15.55 4.24
CA SER A 183 11.16 -15.95 5.51
C SER A 183 11.90 -14.80 6.19
N GLU A 184 12.41 -13.84 5.45
CA GLU A 184 13.04 -12.63 5.98
C GLU A 184 12.04 -11.65 6.59
N PHE A 185 10.81 -11.74 6.23
CA PHE A 185 9.71 -10.91 6.74
C PHE A 185 9.98 -9.40 6.55
N PHE A 186 10.50 -8.71 7.61
CA PHE A 186 10.87 -7.29 7.61
C PHE A 186 12.22 -7.04 8.32
N SER A 187 12.98 -8.08 8.66
CA SER A 187 14.13 -8.01 9.57
C SER A 187 15.50 -8.03 8.91
N SER A 188 15.60 -8.45 7.65
CA SER A 188 16.85 -8.45 6.90
C SER A 188 17.03 -7.21 6.04
N PRO A 189 18.24 -6.92 5.52
CA PRO A 189 18.46 -5.93 4.48
C PRO A 189 17.56 -6.21 3.25
N VAL A 190 17.28 -5.16 2.48
CA VAL A 190 16.57 -5.29 1.21
C VAL A 190 17.57 -5.61 0.11
N HIS A 191 17.27 -6.60 -0.72
CA HIS A 191 18.09 -7.04 -1.85
C HIS A 191 17.70 -6.21 -3.10
N TYR A 192 18.20 -4.98 -3.19
CA TYR A 192 17.93 -4.10 -4.35
C TYR A 192 18.60 -4.57 -5.63
N ASP A 193 19.72 -5.30 -5.54
CA ASP A 193 20.39 -5.96 -6.65
C ASP A 193 19.47 -6.94 -7.40
N VAL A 194 18.67 -7.71 -6.68
CA VAL A 194 17.67 -8.61 -7.28
C VAL A 194 16.57 -7.83 -8.00
N ILE A 195 16.12 -6.70 -7.45
CA ILE A 195 15.15 -5.82 -8.13
C ILE A 195 15.75 -5.27 -9.41
N LYS A 196 17.01 -4.84 -9.38
CA LYS A 196 17.76 -4.39 -10.58
C LYS A 196 17.81 -5.47 -11.65
N ASP A 197 18.10 -6.71 -11.28
CA ASP A 197 18.17 -7.82 -12.22
C ASP A 197 16.80 -8.13 -12.83
N ILE A 198 15.69 -8.03 -12.07
CA ILE A 198 14.34 -8.11 -12.62
C ILE A 198 14.14 -6.98 -13.65
N LYS A 199 14.42 -5.71 -13.26
CA LYS A 199 14.20 -4.55 -14.12
C LYS A 199 14.93 -4.62 -15.45
N LYS A 200 16.17 -5.17 -15.45
CA LYS A 200 16.95 -5.38 -16.68
C LYS A 200 16.36 -6.43 -17.62
N ASN A 201 15.52 -7.30 -17.13
CA ASN A 201 15.09 -8.50 -17.85
C ASN A 201 13.60 -8.52 -18.24
N VAL A 202 12.82 -7.52 -17.79
CA VAL A 202 11.42 -7.32 -18.19
C VAL A 202 11.23 -5.94 -18.83
N SER A 203 10.27 -5.80 -19.71
CA SER A 203 9.93 -4.52 -20.37
C SER A 203 8.81 -3.77 -19.66
N ILE A 204 7.98 -4.47 -18.89
CA ILE A 204 6.93 -3.85 -18.08
C ILE A 204 7.50 -3.08 -16.88
N PRO A 205 6.79 -2.07 -16.37
CA PRO A 205 7.22 -1.31 -15.21
C PRO A 205 7.49 -2.19 -13.99
N VAL A 206 8.60 -1.89 -13.30
CA VAL A 206 9.00 -2.49 -12.02
C VAL A 206 8.92 -1.43 -10.94
N ILE A 207 8.18 -1.72 -9.86
CA ILE A 207 8.02 -0.84 -8.70
C ILE A 207 8.83 -1.43 -7.55
N ALA A 208 9.89 -0.74 -7.13
CA ALA A 208 10.76 -1.18 -6.04
C ALA A 208 10.08 -0.96 -4.68
N ASN A 209 10.08 -1.98 -3.83
CA ASN A 209 9.50 -1.92 -2.50
C ASN A 209 10.43 -2.58 -1.46
N GLY A 210 10.43 -2.04 -0.24
CA GLY A 210 11.20 -2.46 0.92
C GLY A 210 12.01 -1.30 1.49
N GLU A 211 11.74 -0.93 2.76
CA GLU A 211 12.46 0.13 3.50
C GLU A 211 12.57 1.49 2.77
N ILE A 212 11.61 1.81 1.90
CA ILE A 212 11.61 3.10 1.19
C ILE A 212 11.24 4.23 2.15
N THR A 213 12.10 5.24 2.18
CA THR A 213 11.97 6.45 3.01
C THR A 213 12.31 7.69 2.17
N GLN A 214 12.03 8.90 2.70
CA GLN A 214 12.46 10.16 2.09
C GLN A 214 13.99 10.32 2.04
N ASN A 215 14.75 9.53 2.82
CA ASN A 215 16.20 9.63 2.88
C ASN A 215 16.93 8.70 1.91
N ASN A 216 16.26 7.66 1.39
CA ASN A 216 16.93 6.65 0.56
C ASN A 216 16.27 6.42 -0.82
N PHE A 217 15.10 7.00 -1.09
CA PHE A 217 14.39 6.70 -2.35
C PHE A 217 15.21 7.02 -3.60
N GLN A 218 16.05 8.06 -3.58
CA GLN A 218 16.93 8.41 -4.71
C GLN A 218 17.99 7.34 -4.93
N SER A 219 18.68 6.88 -3.87
CA SER A 219 19.64 5.78 -4.00
C SER A 219 18.99 4.49 -4.47
N VAL A 220 17.74 4.21 -4.04
CA VAL A 220 17.01 3.05 -4.53
C VAL A 220 16.73 3.15 -6.03
N PHE A 221 16.38 4.32 -6.56
CA PHE A 221 16.27 4.51 -8.01
C PHE A 221 17.61 4.27 -8.72
N ASP A 222 18.71 4.82 -8.19
CA ASP A 222 20.06 4.67 -8.77
C ASP A 222 20.54 3.21 -8.72
N GLU A 223 20.22 2.51 -7.64
CA GLU A 223 20.62 1.10 -7.47
C GLU A 223 19.77 0.14 -8.32
N THR A 224 18.48 0.41 -8.51
CA THR A 224 17.55 -0.56 -9.10
C THR A 224 17.17 -0.27 -10.55
N ASP A 225 17.30 0.97 -11.00
CA ASP A 225 16.72 1.49 -12.26
C ASP A 225 15.18 1.32 -12.34
N ALA A 226 14.51 1.14 -11.19
CA ALA A 226 13.07 0.92 -11.13
C ALA A 226 12.26 2.11 -11.68
N ASP A 227 11.10 1.85 -12.25
CA ASP A 227 10.23 2.89 -12.80
C ASP A 227 9.55 3.70 -11.69
N ALA A 228 9.27 3.07 -10.54
CA ALA A 228 8.67 3.70 -9.38
C ALA A 228 9.18 3.06 -8.07
N VAL A 229 8.96 3.75 -6.95
CA VAL A 229 9.19 3.23 -5.59
C VAL A 229 7.89 3.18 -4.82
N MET A 230 7.75 2.17 -3.96
CA MET A 230 6.55 1.95 -3.17
C MET A 230 6.87 2.06 -1.68
N VAL A 231 6.26 3.06 -1.03
CA VAL A 231 6.39 3.30 0.40
C VAL A 231 5.39 2.43 1.16
N GLY A 232 5.89 1.66 2.13
CA GLY A 232 5.09 0.82 3.01
C GLY A 232 4.91 1.42 4.40
N GLN A 233 5.41 0.72 5.41
CA GLN A 233 5.23 1.06 6.83
C GLN A 233 5.64 2.49 7.19
N HIS A 234 6.59 3.09 6.47
CA HIS A 234 7.04 4.46 6.70
C HIS A 234 6.00 5.54 6.38
N ALA A 235 4.93 5.20 5.64
CA ALA A 235 3.82 6.10 5.43
C ALA A 235 2.80 6.10 6.60
N ILE A 236 2.77 5.03 7.42
CA ILE A 236 1.79 4.90 8.51
C ILE A 236 2.03 5.98 9.57
N GLY A 237 1.06 6.87 9.75
CA GLY A 237 1.19 8.04 10.62
C GLY A 237 2.13 9.13 10.08
N TYR A 238 2.66 8.96 8.87
CA TYR A 238 3.52 9.93 8.21
C TYR A 238 3.22 10.06 6.71
N PRO A 239 1.96 10.39 6.32
CA PRO A 239 1.61 10.55 4.91
C PRO A 239 2.42 11.66 4.23
N LYS A 240 2.91 12.65 4.98
CA LYS A 240 3.82 13.72 4.53
C LYS A 240 5.08 13.19 3.82
N ILE A 241 5.48 11.93 4.01
CA ILE A 241 6.65 11.32 3.36
C ILE A 241 6.64 11.52 1.85
N PHE A 242 5.48 11.51 1.21
CA PHE A 242 5.35 11.72 -0.24
C PHE A 242 5.69 13.16 -0.64
N SER A 243 5.21 14.16 0.10
CA SER A 243 5.55 15.56 -0.16
C SER A 243 7.02 15.87 0.14
N ASP A 244 7.62 15.18 1.10
CA ASP A 244 9.04 15.31 1.40
C ASP A 244 9.90 14.73 0.27
N MET A 245 9.55 13.54 -0.25
CA MET A 245 10.22 12.94 -1.40
C MET A 245 10.13 13.83 -2.64
N ILE A 246 8.96 14.44 -2.89
CA ILE A 246 8.76 15.39 -3.98
C ILE A 246 9.63 16.63 -3.79
N ALA A 247 9.65 17.22 -2.59
CA ALA A 247 10.47 18.38 -2.29
C ALA A 247 11.96 18.11 -2.52
N ILE A 248 12.44 16.94 -2.08
CA ILE A 248 13.83 16.49 -2.30
C ILE A 248 14.14 16.32 -3.79
N GLU A 249 13.26 15.65 -4.56
CA GLU A 249 13.45 15.46 -6.01
C GLU A 249 13.50 16.80 -6.77
N GLU A 250 12.72 17.78 -6.30
CA GLU A 250 12.66 19.13 -6.89
C GLU A 250 13.69 20.10 -6.30
N ASN A 251 14.60 19.62 -5.45
CA ASN A 251 15.60 20.46 -4.74
C ASN A 251 14.95 21.62 -3.97
N ARG A 252 13.77 21.42 -3.42
CA ARG A 252 13.07 22.36 -2.54
C ARG A 252 13.34 22.03 -1.08
N PRO A 253 13.32 23.01 -0.17
CA PRO A 253 13.40 22.75 1.26
C PRO A 253 12.30 21.79 1.74
N VAL A 254 12.67 20.80 2.54
CA VAL A 254 11.72 19.92 3.22
C VAL A 254 11.25 20.66 4.49
N GLU A 255 9.95 20.81 4.64
CA GLU A 255 9.37 21.39 5.84
C GLU A 255 9.64 20.51 7.05
N GLU A 256 10.06 21.11 8.15
CA GLU A 256 10.30 20.39 9.40
C GLU A 256 9.01 19.68 9.89
N THR A 257 9.17 18.43 10.30
CA THR A 257 8.07 17.65 10.87
C THR A 257 8.00 17.93 12.38
N THR A 258 7.05 18.76 12.78
CA THR A 258 6.79 19.10 14.18
C THR A 258 5.64 18.25 14.73
N ILE A 259 5.52 18.20 16.06
CA ILE A 259 4.36 17.55 16.71
C ILE A 259 3.04 18.17 16.23
N PHE A 260 3.01 19.49 16.02
CA PHE A 260 1.82 20.21 15.55
C PHE A 260 1.44 19.82 14.12
N SER A 261 2.42 19.71 13.21
CA SER A 261 2.16 19.24 11.84
C SER A 261 1.63 17.80 11.82
N GLN A 262 2.16 16.93 12.66
CA GLN A 262 1.69 15.54 12.78
C GLN A 262 0.29 15.45 13.39
N LEU A 263 -0.01 16.24 14.41
CA LEU A 263 -1.35 16.29 15.00
C LEU A 263 -2.38 16.87 14.01
N ASN A 264 -1.97 17.77 13.10
CA ASN A 264 -2.84 18.24 12.03
C ASN A 264 -3.18 17.13 11.03
N TYR A 265 -2.20 16.30 10.61
CA TYR A 265 -2.48 15.11 9.81
C TYR A 265 -3.39 14.13 10.55
N PHE A 266 -3.16 13.94 11.84
CA PHE A 266 -4.00 13.08 12.66
C PHE A 266 -5.45 13.57 12.74
N ARG A 267 -5.70 14.88 12.88
CA ARG A 267 -7.05 15.48 12.82
C ARG A 267 -7.73 15.20 11.48
N LYS A 268 -7.02 15.45 10.38
CA LYS A 268 -7.56 15.17 9.04
C LYS A 268 -7.92 13.68 8.89
N HIS A 269 -7.11 12.78 9.44
CA HIS A 269 -7.39 11.35 9.43
C HIS A 269 -8.64 11.03 10.24
N LEU A 270 -8.77 11.59 11.46
CA LEU A 270 -9.97 11.45 12.28
C LEU A 270 -11.22 11.92 11.52
N ASP A 271 -11.17 13.11 10.90
CA ASP A 271 -12.30 13.66 10.17
C ASP A 271 -12.75 12.74 9.04
N LEU A 272 -11.79 12.20 8.27
CA LEU A 272 -12.07 11.28 7.16
C LEU A 272 -12.67 9.96 7.66
N ILE A 273 -12.04 9.29 8.65
CA ILE A 273 -12.51 7.98 9.08
C ILE A 273 -13.87 8.03 9.77
N PHE A 274 -14.10 9.06 10.60
CA PHE A 274 -15.39 9.27 11.25
C PHE A 274 -16.51 9.75 10.31
N SER A 275 -16.16 10.15 9.08
CA SER A 275 -17.16 10.47 8.05
C SER A 275 -17.70 9.24 7.31
N ILE A 276 -16.95 8.13 7.35
CA ILE A 276 -17.26 6.92 6.56
C ILE A 276 -17.53 5.67 7.41
N LYS A 277 -17.18 5.68 8.68
CA LYS A 277 -17.40 4.56 9.62
C LYS A 277 -18.21 5.03 10.81
N ASP A 278 -18.95 4.10 11.44
CA ASP A 278 -19.57 4.37 12.74
C ASP A 278 -18.51 4.69 13.81
N GLU A 279 -18.92 5.39 14.85
CA GLU A 279 -18.02 5.92 15.87
C GLU A 279 -17.15 4.83 16.53
N ARG A 280 -17.72 3.69 16.85
CA ARG A 280 -17.01 2.59 17.50
C ARG A 280 -15.94 2.00 16.59
N SER A 281 -16.28 1.77 15.33
CA SER A 281 -15.39 1.24 14.30
C SER A 281 -14.27 2.23 14.00
N ALA A 282 -14.61 3.51 13.80
CA ALA A 282 -13.66 4.59 13.57
C ALA A 282 -12.66 4.73 14.73
N ALA A 283 -13.13 4.77 15.97
CA ALA A 283 -12.27 4.85 17.14
C ALA A 283 -11.34 3.63 17.26
N SER A 284 -11.81 2.43 16.95
CA SER A 284 -11.00 1.21 16.96
C SER A 284 -9.87 1.26 15.92
N ILE A 285 -10.17 1.70 14.71
CA ILE A 285 -9.18 1.89 13.63
C ILE A 285 -8.14 2.91 14.06
N MET A 286 -8.57 4.06 14.54
CA MET A 286 -7.68 5.17 14.91
C MET A 286 -6.72 4.85 16.05
N ARG A 287 -7.01 3.88 16.93
CA ARG A 287 -6.04 3.41 17.94
C ARG A 287 -4.77 2.84 17.33
N SER A 288 -4.89 2.13 16.19
CA SER A 288 -3.76 1.56 15.47
C SER A 288 -2.90 2.63 14.81
N PHE A 289 -3.50 3.72 14.36
CA PHE A 289 -2.80 4.85 13.73
C PHE A 289 -2.20 5.82 14.73
N ALA A 290 -2.90 6.11 15.83
CA ALA A 290 -2.55 7.15 16.78
C ALA A 290 -1.10 7.05 17.29
N VAL A 291 -0.63 5.83 17.57
CA VAL A 291 0.73 5.59 18.05
C VAL A 291 1.81 5.95 17.04
N ASN A 292 1.48 5.93 15.74
CA ASN A 292 2.44 6.22 14.67
C ASN A 292 2.56 7.73 14.43
N TYR A 293 1.48 8.50 14.59
CA TYR A 293 1.50 9.96 14.43
C TYR A 293 2.38 10.68 15.44
N ILE A 294 2.56 10.12 16.64
CA ILE A 294 3.33 10.73 17.72
C ILE A 294 4.69 10.05 17.97
N LYS A 295 5.05 9.08 17.11
CA LYS A 295 6.32 8.36 17.22
C LYS A 295 7.50 9.29 16.99
N GLY A 296 8.50 9.22 17.89
CA GLY A 296 9.74 9.99 17.77
C GLY A 296 9.74 11.35 18.46
N PHE A 297 8.59 11.84 18.93
CA PHE A 297 8.51 13.09 19.69
C PHE A 297 8.74 12.88 21.19
N SER A 298 9.13 13.95 21.89
CA SER A 298 9.23 13.97 23.35
C SER A 298 7.88 13.54 23.96
N ASP A 299 7.93 12.84 25.09
CA ASP A 299 6.75 12.33 25.80
C ASP A 299 5.82 11.42 24.98
N SER A 300 6.28 10.89 23.83
CA SER A 300 5.48 10.02 22.96
C SER A 300 4.88 8.81 23.68
N LYS A 301 5.52 8.30 24.76
CA LYS A 301 4.97 7.22 25.59
C LYS A 301 3.73 7.67 26.36
N LYS A 302 3.74 8.87 26.95
CA LYS A 302 2.60 9.48 27.65
C LYS A 302 1.46 9.72 26.67
N TYR A 303 1.75 10.33 25.53
CA TYR A 303 0.76 10.67 24.51
C TYR A 303 0.13 9.42 23.86
N ARG A 304 0.93 8.36 23.64
CA ARG A 304 0.41 7.07 23.19
C ARG A 304 -0.64 6.52 24.17
N ASN A 305 -0.29 6.51 25.46
CA ASN A 305 -1.20 6.02 26.48
C ASN A 305 -2.51 6.82 26.52
N LEU A 306 -2.45 8.13 26.32
CA LEU A 306 -3.64 8.97 26.22
C LEU A 306 -4.50 8.58 25.00
N LEU A 307 -3.91 8.50 23.82
CA LEU A 307 -4.63 8.30 22.55
C LEU A 307 -5.21 6.89 22.39
N VAL A 308 -4.57 5.84 22.89
CA VAL A 308 -5.08 4.46 22.74
C VAL A 308 -6.32 4.16 23.58
N HIS A 309 -6.64 5.01 24.56
CA HIS A 309 -7.83 4.87 25.38
C HIS A 309 -9.03 5.66 24.85
N CYS A 310 -8.83 6.51 23.83
CA CYS A 310 -9.93 7.26 23.23
C CYS A 310 -10.93 6.31 22.53
N SER A 311 -12.22 6.58 22.71
CA SER A 311 -13.34 5.79 22.22
C SER A 311 -14.32 6.59 21.36
N SER A 312 -14.17 7.91 21.30
CA SER A 312 -14.96 8.84 20.49
C SER A 312 -14.09 9.87 19.79
N LYS A 313 -14.64 10.54 18.78
CA LYS A 313 -13.96 11.64 18.09
C LYS A 313 -13.63 12.80 19.03
N GLU A 314 -14.55 13.14 19.92
CA GLU A 314 -14.39 14.20 20.90
C GLU A 314 -13.24 13.92 21.86
N GLU A 315 -13.09 12.69 22.32
CA GLU A 315 -11.97 12.29 23.19
C GLU A 315 -10.63 12.42 22.46
N TYR A 316 -10.53 12.00 21.20
CA TYR A 316 -9.33 12.22 20.38
C TYR A 316 -9.01 13.71 20.21
N LEU A 317 -10.01 14.53 19.89
CA LEU A 317 -9.80 15.98 19.72
C LEU A 317 -9.38 16.64 21.03
N SER A 318 -9.93 16.22 22.17
CA SER A 318 -9.54 16.68 23.50
C SER A 318 -8.09 16.29 23.84
N ALA A 319 -7.71 15.03 23.55
CA ALA A 319 -6.35 14.54 23.72
C ALA A 319 -5.35 15.32 22.86
N ILE A 320 -5.69 15.61 21.60
CA ILE A 320 -4.84 16.40 20.71
C ILE A 320 -4.64 17.82 21.28
N LYS A 321 -5.70 18.49 21.76
CA LYS A 321 -5.57 19.82 22.39
C LYS A 321 -4.67 19.81 23.61
N MET A 322 -4.74 18.77 24.45
CA MET A 322 -3.84 18.62 25.60
C MET A 322 -2.37 18.50 25.16
N ILE A 323 -2.09 17.66 24.15
CA ILE A 323 -0.74 17.48 23.62
C ILE A 323 -0.20 18.80 23.05
N GLU A 324 -1.02 19.54 22.31
CA GLU A 324 -0.62 20.85 21.77
C GLU A 324 -0.35 21.86 22.87
N GLY A 325 -1.21 21.95 23.89
CA GLY A 325 -1.02 22.86 25.01
C GLY A 325 0.30 22.59 25.77
N GLU A 326 0.63 21.33 26.03
CA GLU A 326 1.89 20.96 26.68
C GLU A 326 3.13 21.29 25.83
N ASN A 327 3.04 21.20 24.50
CA ASN A 327 4.17 21.49 23.60
C ASN A 327 4.27 22.99 23.24
N SER A 328 3.19 23.77 23.35
CA SER A 328 3.25 25.22 23.20
C SER A 328 3.86 25.94 24.40
N ALA A 329 3.89 25.30 25.56
CA ALA A 329 4.47 25.85 26.79
C ALA A 329 5.98 25.62 26.92
N ARG A 330 6.57 24.89 26.00
CA ARG A 330 8.01 24.58 25.90
C ARG A 330 8.71 25.47 24.89
#